data_6afffa2b4be7fd0be5c83d2a581b6225
#
_entry.id   6afffa2b4be7fd0be5c83d2a581b6225
#
_cell.length_a   1.000
_cell.length_b   1.000
_cell.length_c   1.000
_cell.angle_alpha   90.00
_cell.angle_beta   90.00
_cell.angle_gamma   90.00
#
_symmetry.space_group_name_H-M   'P 1'
#
loop_
_entity.id
_entity.type
_entity.pdbx_description
1 polymer ?
#
loop_
_entity_poly.entity_id
_entity_poly.type
_entity_poly.pdbx_seq_one_letter_code
_entity_poly.pdbx_strand_id
1 'polypeptide(L)'
;MVEQNYGRIVNVASIAGKDGNPNADHYSAAKAGVIALTKSLGKELAEFDIAVNCITLAAAKTQIFDQMSEEHIKYMLSKIPRNRFLKVEEAASMVFWLCSSENSFTTRGVFNLSGGRATY
;
A
#
# COMPACT_ATOMS: atom_id res chain seq x y z
N MET A 1 -19.63 11.45 -2.05
CA MET A 1 -18.82 11.76 -0.84
C MET A 1 -18.84 13.26 -0.52
N VAL A 2 -18.59 14.11 -1.47
CA VAL A 2 -18.54 15.56 -1.21
C VAL A 2 -19.89 16.08 -0.68
N GLU A 3 -20.99 15.69 -1.29
CA GLU A 3 -22.32 16.11 -0.87
C GLU A 3 -22.65 15.69 0.56
N GLN A 4 -22.17 14.51 0.96
CA GLN A 4 -22.40 13.94 2.30
C GLN A 4 -21.35 14.45 3.32
N ASN A 5 -20.33 15.14 2.85
CA ASN A 5 -19.17 15.53 3.66
C ASN A 5 -18.57 14.35 4.43
N TYR A 6 -18.49 13.20 3.79
CA TYR A 6 -17.92 12.01 4.38
C TYR A 6 -17.44 11.03 3.31
N GLY A 7 -16.28 10.47 3.52
CA GLY A 7 -15.75 9.40 2.67
C GLY A 7 -14.42 8.88 3.12
N ARG A 8 -14.15 7.64 2.76
CA ARG A 8 -12.86 6.99 3.01
C ARG A 8 -12.46 6.24 1.76
N ILE A 9 -11.29 6.60 1.24
CA ILE A 9 -10.71 5.98 0.05
C ILE A 9 -9.33 5.42 0.43
N VAL A 10 -9.11 4.15 0.12
CA VAL A 10 -7.80 3.53 0.31
C VAL A 10 -7.36 2.93 -1.01
N ASN A 11 -6.26 3.42 -1.52
CA ASN A 11 -5.63 2.90 -2.74
C ASN A 11 -4.56 1.88 -2.37
N VAL A 12 -4.45 0.84 -3.16
CA VAL A 12 -3.45 -0.22 -2.95
C VAL A 12 -2.32 -0.03 -3.95
N ALA A 13 -1.16 0.31 -3.44
CA ALA A 13 0.05 0.45 -4.24
C ALA A 13 1.06 -0.64 -3.85
N SER A 14 2.31 -0.38 -4.11
CA SER A 14 3.40 -1.30 -3.84
C SER A 14 4.64 -0.51 -3.48
N ILE A 15 5.53 -1.11 -2.71
CA ILE A 15 6.85 -0.55 -2.48
C ILE A 15 7.64 -0.39 -3.79
N ALA A 16 7.30 -1.15 -4.83
CA ALA A 16 7.88 -0.98 -6.16
C ALA A 16 7.65 0.42 -6.71
N GLY A 17 6.56 1.08 -6.33
CA GLY A 17 6.28 2.46 -6.72
C GLY A 17 7.20 3.48 -6.03
N LYS A 18 7.90 3.08 -4.98
CA LYS A 18 8.87 3.92 -4.27
C LYS A 18 10.30 3.65 -4.72
N ASP A 19 10.67 2.37 -4.77
CA ASP A 19 12.04 1.93 -4.98
C ASP A 19 12.34 1.59 -6.43
N GLY A 20 11.31 1.30 -7.22
CA GLY A 20 11.47 0.68 -8.53
C GLY A 20 11.82 -0.79 -8.40
N ASN A 21 11.37 -1.60 -9.35
CA ASN A 21 11.72 -3.01 -9.42
C ASN A 21 12.37 -3.30 -10.78
N PRO A 22 13.54 -3.93 -10.79
CA PRO A 22 14.16 -4.35 -12.04
C PRO A 22 13.21 -5.23 -12.86
N ASN A 23 13.17 -4.99 -14.17
CA ASN A 23 12.34 -5.73 -15.13
C ASN A 23 10.81 -5.55 -14.92
N ALA A 24 10.42 -4.53 -14.16
CA ALA A 24 9.01 -4.22 -13.91
C ALA A 24 8.79 -2.71 -13.91
N ASP A 25 9.37 -2.00 -14.84
CA ASP A 25 9.32 -0.54 -14.95
C ASP A 25 7.89 -0.02 -15.11
N HIS A 26 7.10 -0.66 -15.95
CA HIS A 26 5.70 -0.29 -16.15
C HIS A 26 4.87 -0.47 -14.85
N TYR A 27 5.09 -1.55 -14.11
CA TYR A 27 4.43 -1.79 -12.84
C TYR A 27 4.85 -0.74 -11.80
N SER A 28 6.14 -0.48 -11.72
CA SER A 28 6.67 0.54 -10.80
C SER A 28 6.11 1.92 -11.10
N ALA A 29 6.05 2.28 -12.39
CA ALA A 29 5.47 3.55 -12.82
C ALA A 29 3.98 3.66 -12.46
N ALA A 30 3.21 2.59 -12.69
CA ALA A 30 1.79 2.55 -12.36
C ALA A 30 1.58 2.72 -10.85
N LYS A 31 2.35 2.03 -10.02
CA LYS A 31 2.22 2.11 -8.57
C LYS A 31 2.71 3.44 -8.01
N ALA A 32 3.75 4.04 -8.59
CA ALA A 32 4.16 5.40 -8.26
C ALA A 32 3.06 6.41 -8.59
N GLY A 33 2.36 6.21 -9.71
CA GLY A 33 1.22 7.03 -10.10
C GLY A 33 0.07 6.94 -9.09
N VAL A 34 -0.21 5.76 -8.56
CA VAL A 34 -1.23 5.56 -7.51
C VAL A 34 -0.87 6.35 -6.24
N ILE A 35 0.40 6.34 -5.85
CA ILE A 35 0.87 7.11 -4.70
C ILE A 35 0.67 8.61 -4.94
N ALA A 36 1.08 9.10 -6.10
CA ALA A 36 0.93 10.50 -6.45
C ALA A 36 -0.54 10.92 -6.52
N LEU A 37 -1.40 10.09 -7.12
CA LEU A 37 -2.83 10.32 -7.18
C LEU A 37 -3.44 10.45 -5.78
N THR A 38 -3.06 9.57 -4.86
CA THR A 38 -3.51 9.61 -3.48
C THR A 38 -3.22 10.95 -2.82
N LYS A 39 -1.99 11.43 -3.01
CA LYS A 39 -1.56 12.71 -2.42
C LYS A 39 -2.30 13.89 -3.02
N SER A 40 -2.49 13.90 -4.33
CA SER A 40 -3.21 14.97 -5.03
C SER A 40 -4.67 15.01 -4.64
N LEU A 41 -5.35 13.88 -4.72
CA LEU A 41 -6.77 13.79 -4.42
C LEU A 41 -7.04 14.10 -2.96
N GLY A 42 -6.20 13.60 -2.05
CA GLY A 42 -6.35 13.90 -0.63
C GLY A 42 -6.16 15.38 -0.32
N LYS A 43 -5.32 16.07 -1.08
CA LYS A 43 -5.16 17.52 -0.94
C LYS A 43 -6.41 18.27 -1.41
N GLU A 44 -6.97 17.85 -2.55
CA GLU A 44 -8.18 18.46 -3.08
C GLU A 44 -9.39 18.33 -2.14
N LEU A 45 -9.45 17.21 -1.41
CA LEU A 45 -10.59 16.87 -0.56
C LEU A 45 -10.34 17.14 0.93
N ALA A 46 -9.23 17.79 1.29
CA ALA A 46 -8.81 17.93 2.67
C ALA A 46 -9.76 18.77 3.54
N GLU A 47 -10.55 19.65 2.93
CA GLU A 47 -11.51 20.48 3.65
C GLU A 47 -12.79 19.70 4.03
N PHE A 48 -13.00 18.55 3.42
CA PHE A 48 -14.13 17.68 3.72
C PHE A 48 -13.71 16.58 4.69
N ASP A 49 -14.68 15.93 5.33
CA ASP A 49 -14.41 14.72 6.10
C ASP A 49 -14.24 13.52 5.14
N ILE A 50 -13.33 13.69 4.20
CA ILE A 50 -12.97 12.68 3.21
C ILE A 50 -11.47 12.41 3.34
N ALA A 51 -11.11 11.18 3.66
CA ALA A 51 -9.72 10.76 3.76
C ALA A 51 -9.34 9.91 2.56
N VAL A 52 -8.21 10.22 1.95
CA VAL A 52 -7.64 9.47 0.82
C VAL A 52 -6.26 9.01 1.22
N ASN A 53 -6.10 7.73 1.42
CA ASN A 53 -4.85 7.12 1.86
C ASN A 53 -4.43 6.00 0.92
N CYS A 54 -3.21 5.56 1.08
CA CYS A 54 -2.61 4.52 0.26
C CYS A 54 -1.83 3.56 1.14
N ILE A 55 -1.92 2.27 0.86
CA ILE A 55 -1.04 1.28 1.45
C ILE A 55 -0.03 0.82 0.39
N THR A 56 1.21 0.61 0.82
CA THR A 56 2.27 0.10 -0.05
C THR A 56 2.74 -1.24 0.49
N LEU A 57 2.50 -2.27 -0.30
CA LEU A 57 2.73 -3.64 0.13
C LEU A 57 4.09 -4.13 -0.34
N ALA A 58 4.75 -4.90 0.51
CA ALA A 58 5.77 -5.84 0.08
C ALA A 58 5.08 -7.12 -0.40
N ALA A 59 5.86 -8.17 -0.68
CA ALA A 59 5.29 -9.44 -1.10
C ALA A 59 4.39 -10.03 -0.02
N ALA A 60 3.17 -10.38 -0.40
CA ALA A 60 2.21 -11.05 0.45
C ALA A 60 2.13 -12.53 0.08
N LYS A 61 1.92 -13.38 1.08
CA LYS A 61 1.75 -14.81 0.84
C LYS A 61 0.37 -15.07 0.26
N THR A 62 0.33 -15.37 -1.04
CA THR A 62 -0.88 -15.70 -1.78
C THR A 62 -0.69 -17.04 -2.49
N GLN A 63 -1.75 -17.57 -3.10
CA GLN A 63 -1.71 -18.85 -3.81
C GLN A 63 -0.67 -18.87 -4.94
N ILE A 64 -0.29 -17.72 -5.46
CA ILE A 64 0.69 -17.61 -6.52
C ILE A 64 2.08 -18.12 -6.09
N PHE A 65 2.35 -18.13 -4.79
CA PHE A 65 3.62 -18.65 -4.25
C PHE A 65 3.77 -20.16 -4.41
N ASP A 66 2.68 -20.89 -4.52
CA ASP A 66 2.74 -22.33 -4.75
C ASP A 66 3.35 -22.67 -6.12
N GLN A 67 3.39 -21.69 -7.03
CA GLN A 67 3.94 -21.82 -8.37
C GLN A 67 5.37 -21.28 -8.48
N MET A 68 5.92 -20.70 -7.42
CA MET A 68 7.26 -20.13 -7.42
C MET A 68 8.30 -21.12 -6.91
N SER A 69 9.54 -21.00 -7.42
CA SER A 69 10.65 -21.80 -6.92
C SER A 69 11.02 -21.39 -5.51
N GLU A 70 11.59 -22.35 -4.75
CA GLU A 70 12.10 -22.07 -3.41
C GLU A 70 13.20 -21.00 -3.42
N GLU A 71 14.04 -21.00 -4.45
CA GLU A 71 15.11 -20.01 -4.60
C GLU A 71 14.55 -18.60 -4.76
N HIS A 72 13.48 -18.45 -5.55
CA HIS A 72 12.84 -17.17 -5.75
C HIS A 72 12.19 -16.67 -4.47
N ILE A 73 11.53 -17.56 -3.73
CA ILE A 73 10.95 -17.24 -2.43
C ILE A 73 12.02 -16.78 -1.44
N LYS A 74 13.16 -17.49 -1.37
CA LYS A 74 14.28 -17.09 -0.51
C LYS A 74 14.82 -15.71 -0.90
N TYR A 75 14.94 -15.45 -2.19
CA TYR A 75 15.38 -14.14 -2.69
C TYR A 75 14.44 -13.03 -2.21
N MET A 76 13.14 -13.24 -2.36
CA MET A 76 12.13 -12.26 -1.92
C MET A 76 12.20 -12.03 -0.42
N LEU A 77 12.32 -13.11 0.37
CA LEU A 77 12.44 -13.02 1.83
C LEU A 77 13.70 -12.26 2.26
N SER A 78 14.80 -12.41 1.52
CA SER A 78 16.05 -11.72 1.86
C SER A 78 15.91 -10.19 1.80
N LYS A 79 14.93 -9.69 1.08
CA LYS A 79 14.65 -8.25 0.96
C LYS A 79 13.77 -7.70 2.07
N ILE A 80 13.17 -8.57 2.88
CA ILE A 80 12.25 -8.17 3.94
C ILE A 80 12.94 -8.37 5.29
N PRO A 81 13.34 -7.30 6.00
CA PRO A 81 14.05 -7.44 7.28
C PRO A 81 13.31 -8.28 8.32
N ARG A 82 11.98 -8.24 8.33
CA ARG A 82 11.18 -9.06 9.26
C ARG A 82 11.20 -10.55 8.90
N ASN A 83 11.79 -10.91 7.77
CA ASN A 83 12.05 -12.26 7.32
C ASN A 83 10.81 -13.15 7.23
N ARG A 84 9.71 -12.58 6.86
CA ARG A 84 8.48 -13.29 6.51
C ARG A 84 7.66 -12.45 5.55
N PHE A 85 6.74 -13.11 4.85
CA PHE A 85 5.81 -12.42 3.97
C PHE A 85 4.70 -11.75 4.77
N LEU A 86 4.12 -10.71 4.17
CA LEU A 86 2.92 -10.07 4.69
C LEU A 86 1.77 -11.08 4.67
N LYS A 87 1.00 -11.12 5.75
CA LYS A 87 -0.25 -11.88 5.78
C LYS A 87 -1.38 -11.02 5.21
N VAL A 88 -2.26 -11.63 4.45
CA VAL A 88 -3.41 -10.92 3.85
C VAL A 88 -4.25 -10.24 4.94
N GLU A 89 -4.40 -10.90 6.09
CA GLU A 89 -5.16 -10.37 7.23
C GLU A 89 -4.54 -9.08 7.79
N GLU A 90 -3.22 -8.95 7.74
CA GLU A 90 -2.55 -7.74 8.18
C GLU A 90 -2.85 -6.55 7.27
N ALA A 91 -2.87 -6.79 5.96
CA ALA A 91 -3.27 -5.76 5.00
C ALA A 91 -4.75 -5.39 5.19
N ALA A 92 -5.61 -6.38 5.36
CA ALA A 92 -7.04 -6.18 5.57
C ALA A 92 -7.31 -5.33 6.82
N SER A 93 -6.57 -5.58 7.91
CA SER A 93 -6.71 -4.80 9.16
C SER A 93 -6.38 -3.33 8.96
N MET A 94 -5.31 -3.03 8.23
CA MET A 94 -4.92 -1.65 7.94
C MET A 94 -5.97 -0.96 7.07
N VAL A 95 -6.44 -1.62 6.01
CA VAL A 95 -7.47 -1.08 5.13
C VAL A 95 -8.75 -0.84 5.92
N PHE A 96 -9.13 -1.77 6.77
CA PHE A 96 -10.33 -1.63 7.60
C PHE A 96 -10.27 -0.39 8.47
N TRP A 97 -9.14 -0.18 9.17
CA TRP A 97 -8.99 1.00 10.02
C TRP A 97 -9.00 2.29 9.21
N LEU A 98 -8.28 2.33 8.11
CA LEU A 98 -8.22 3.52 7.24
C LEU A 98 -9.59 3.89 6.66
N CYS A 99 -10.45 2.89 6.44
CA CYS A 99 -11.81 3.10 5.93
C CYS A 99 -12.84 3.35 7.03
N SER A 100 -12.47 3.21 8.30
CA SER A 100 -13.40 3.35 9.42
C SER A 100 -13.54 4.82 9.84
N SER A 101 -14.58 5.11 10.60
CA SER A 101 -14.79 6.42 11.19
C SER A 101 -13.77 6.77 12.27
N GLU A 102 -13.05 5.77 12.80
CA GLU A 102 -11.96 6.02 13.75
C GLU A 102 -10.81 6.76 13.11
N ASN A 103 -10.63 6.62 11.81
CA ASN A 103 -9.70 7.45 11.06
C ASN A 103 -10.34 8.81 10.79
N SER A 104 -10.13 9.75 11.68
CA SER A 104 -10.74 11.08 11.58
C SER A 104 -9.75 12.19 11.20
N PHE A 105 -8.46 11.91 11.14
CA PHE A 105 -7.45 12.94 10.92
C PHE A 105 -6.32 12.54 9.97
N THR A 106 -6.34 11.32 9.44
CA THR A 106 -5.29 10.83 8.55
C THR A 106 -5.78 10.81 7.11
N THR A 107 -5.17 11.67 6.29
CA THR A 107 -5.39 11.71 4.83
C THR A 107 -4.06 11.94 4.13
N ARG A 108 -3.95 11.59 2.86
CA ARG A 108 -2.74 11.70 2.04
C ARG A 108 -1.58 10.83 2.54
N GLY A 109 -1.86 9.93 3.46
CA GLY A 109 -0.85 9.06 4.03
C GLY A 109 -0.48 7.92 3.10
N VAL A 110 0.78 7.50 3.19
CA VAL A 110 1.29 6.32 2.50
C VAL A 110 1.82 5.38 3.56
N PHE A 111 1.13 4.27 3.77
CA PHE A 111 1.39 3.38 4.88
C PHE A 111 2.06 2.11 4.40
N ASN A 112 3.29 1.88 4.88
CA ASN A 112 4.08 0.72 4.49
C ASN A 112 3.63 -0.54 5.23
N LEU A 113 3.38 -1.59 4.47
CA LEU A 113 3.22 -2.95 4.99
C LEU A 113 4.35 -3.79 4.40
N SER A 114 5.58 -3.46 4.77
CA SER A 114 6.77 -3.96 4.09
C SER A 114 7.73 -4.77 4.98
N GLY A 115 7.39 -4.95 6.27
CA GLY A 115 8.26 -5.65 7.19
C GLY A 115 9.63 -5.00 7.34
N GLY A 116 9.71 -3.69 7.15
CA GLY A 116 10.94 -2.93 7.26
C GLY A 116 11.70 -2.73 5.95
N ARG A 117 11.19 -3.26 4.83
CA ARG A 117 11.86 -3.10 3.53
C ARG A 117 11.86 -1.66 3.06
N ALA A 118 10.77 -0.95 3.24
CA ALA A 118 10.64 0.45 2.89
C ALA A 118 10.78 1.32 4.14
N THR A 119 11.32 2.51 3.99
CA THR A 119 11.57 3.45 5.08
C THR A 119 10.65 4.66 5.07
N TYR A 120 9.89 4.82 4.00
CA TYR A 120 8.99 5.98 3.90
C TYR A 120 7.69 5.63 3.22
#